data_f90935480e746248f3792e5a1819ab52
#
_entry.id   f90935480e746248f3792e5a1819ab52
#
_cell.length_a   1.000
_cell.length_b   1.000
_cell.length_c   1.000
_cell.angle_alpha   90.00
_cell.angle_beta   90.00
_cell.angle_gamma   90.00
#
_symmetry.space_group_name_H-M   'P 1'
#
loop_
_entity.id
_entity.type
_entity.pdbx_description
1 polymer ?
#
loop_
_entity_poly.entity_id
_entity_poly.type
_entity_poly.pdbx_seq_one_letter_code
_entity_poly.pdbx_strand_id
1 'polypeptide(L)'
;GSDGISRFGYAASDNGFSVKDRLSYPVYEHRAPAGGYTYFSFASGGSFGGSEDPRVVRVNGEDALYMTYTACDAGLRVGLTSIKVNDFLKKKWKWASPQLLSPPGETHKNWVIFPEKINGKYAILHSISPEVLIAYFDELKFKPGQYIQSSHNGIYRKNSWDSWMRGAGPPPIKT
;
A
#
# COMPACT_ATOMS: atom_id res chain seq x y z
N GLY A 1 -0.78 -12.45 12.54
CA GLY A 1 -1.09 -13.81 12.94
C GLY A 1 -0.25 -14.25 14.14
N SER A 2 -0.56 -15.40 14.73
CA SER A 2 0.22 -15.95 15.86
C SER A 2 1.65 -16.33 15.48
N ASP A 3 1.93 -16.42 14.20
CA ASP A 3 3.26 -16.64 13.60
C ASP A 3 4.07 -15.34 13.40
N GLY A 4 3.54 -14.20 13.85
CA GLY A 4 4.18 -12.90 13.67
C GLY A 4 4.14 -12.34 12.25
N ILE A 5 3.42 -12.99 11.32
CA ILE A 5 3.27 -12.54 9.93
C ILE A 5 1.99 -11.73 9.78
N SER A 6 2.11 -10.52 9.25
CA SER A 6 0.97 -9.64 8.98
C SER A 6 0.28 -10.01 7.67
N ARG A 7 -1.06 -10.08 7.70
CA ARG A 7 -1.91 -10.42 6.56
C ARG A 7 -3.15 -9.55 6.55
N PHE A 8 -3.74 -9.37 5.39
CA PHE A 8 -5.00 -8.64 5.29
C PHE A 8 -6.19 -9.58 5.45
N GLY A 9 -7.09 -9.21 6.35
CA GLY A 9 -8.40 -9.81 6.50
C GLY A 9 -9.45 -9.07 5.66
N TYR A 10 -10.66 -9.61 5.64
CA TYR A 10 -11.83 -8.99 5.03
C TYR A 10 -12.96 -8.91 6.04
N ALA A 11 -13.57 -7.74 6.10
CA ALA A 11 -14.83 -7.53 6.80
C ALA A 11 -15.72 -6.59 5.98
N ALA A 12 -17.02 -6.73 6.10
CA ALA A 12 -18.01 -5.89 5.44
C ALA A 12 -19.01 -5.32 6.45
N SER A 13 -19.47 -4.11 6.15
CA SER A 13 -20.48 -3.38 6.92
C SER A 13 -21.42 -2.69 5.97
N ASP A 14 -22.70 -2.62 6.32
CA ASP A 14 -23.71 -1.87 5.57
C ASP A 14 -23.77 -0.39 5.99
N ASN A 15 -23.30 -0.07 7.18
CA ASN A 15 -23.44 1.28 7.78
C ASN A 15 -22.10 1.90 8.24
N GLY A 16 -20.99 1.20 8.05
CA GLY A 16 -19.67 1.64 8.50
C GLY A 16 -19.36 1.47 10.00
N PHE A 17 -20.35 1.12 10.81
CA PHE A 17 -20.21 1.01 12.27
C PHE A 17 -20.24 -0.44 12.76
N SER A 18 -21.07 -1.28 12.17
CA SER A 18 -21.25 -2.67 12.59
C SER A 18 -20.74 -3.62 11.53
N VAL A 19 -19.89 -4.55 11.95
CA VAL A 19 -19.39 -5.61 11.05
C VAL A 19 -20.51 -6.63 10.84
N LYS A 20 -20.96 -6.79 9.58
CA LYS A 20 -21.98 -7.76 9.17
C LYS A 20 -21.37 -9.09 8.75
N ASP A 21 -20.21 -9.05 8.13
CA ASP A 21 -19.52 -10.21 7.57
C ASP A 21 -18.01 -10.09 7.82
N ARG A 22 -17.40 -11.18 8.24
CA ARG A 22 -15.96 -11.25 8.47
C ARG A 22 -15.47 -12.65 8.12
N LEU A 23 -14.45 -12.71 7.27
CA LEU A 23 -13.81 -13.97 6.96
C LEU A 23 -12.84 -14.39 8.09
N SER A 24 -12.75 -15.69 8.32
CA SER A 24 -11.85 -16.29 9.32
C SER A 24 -10.44 -16.54 8.78
N TYR A 25 -10.21 -16.26 7.51
CA TYR A 25 -8.93 -16.47 6.83
C TYR A 25 -8.46 -15.18 6.14
N PRO A 26 -7.15 -15.01 5.93
CA PRO A 26 -6.61 -13.85 5.25
C PRO A 26 -6.94 -13.89 3.74
N VAL A 27 -7.18 -12.71 3.17
CA VAL A 27 -7.51 -12.54 1.75
C VAL A 27 -6.32 -12.11 0.91
N TYR A 28 -5.25 -11.66 1.56
CA TYR A 28 -3.99 -11.29 0.93
C TYR A 28 -2.82 -11.45 1.90
N GLU A 29 -1.71 -11.90 1.36
CA GLU A 29 -0.41 -11.96 2.03
C GLU A 29 0.69 -11.65 1.02
N HIS A 30 1.60 -10.73 1.36
CA HIS A 30 2.84 -10.57 0.61
C HIS A 30 3.81 -11.66 1.03
N ARG A 31 4.33 -12.39 0.06
CA ARG A 31 5.34 -13.42 0.28
C ARG A 31 6.66 -12.94 -0.31
N ALA A 32 7.60 -12.60 0.55
CA ALA A 32 8.96 -12.34 0.13
C ALA A 32 9.57 -13.62 -0.47
N PRO A 33 10.55 -13.50 -1.38
CA PRO A 33 11.35 -14.65 -1.83
C PRO A 33 11.93 -15.43 -0.65
N ALA A 34 12.23 -16.72 -0.85
CA ALA A 34 12.77 -17.59 0.18
C ALA A 34 13.96 -16.93 0.90
N GLY A 35 13.89 -16.78 2.21
CA GLY A 35 14.88 -16.06 3.02
C GLY A 35 14.60 -14.58 3.26
N GLY A 36 13.51 -14.02 2.71
CA GLY A 36 13.17 -12.59 2.77
C GLY A 36 12.53 -12.11 4.07
N TYR A 37 12.21 -12.97 5.01
CA TYR A 37 11.67 -12.57 6.32
C TYR A 37 12.82 -12.21 7.28
N THR A 38 13.48 -11.11 7.03
CA THR A 38 14.68 -10.78 7.83
C THR A 38 14.50 -9.52 8.66
N TYR A 39 13.33 -8.89 8.66
CA TYR A 39 13.21 -7.59 9.27
C TYR A 39 12.18 -7.54 10.39
N PHE A 40 12.63 -7.81 11.61
CA PHE A 40 11.98 -7.34 12.83
C PHE A 40 12.37 -5.89 13.05
N SER A 41 11.41 -4.97 12.98
CA SER A 41 11.63 -3.56 13.20
C SER A 41 10.45 -2.94 13.93
N PHE A 42 10.72 -2.07 14.86
CA PHE A 42 9.69 -1.22 15.48
C PHE A 42 8.95 -0.36 14.44
N ALA A 43 9.60 -0.04 13.32
CA ALA A 43 8.98 0.70 12.22
C ALA A 43 7.88 -0.10 11.50
N SER A 44 7.93 -1.44 11.55
CA SER A 44 6.89 -2.33 10.99
C SER A 44 5.75 -2.62 11.97
N GLY A 45 5.70 -1.97 13.13
CA GLY A 45 4.72 -2.34 14.16
C GLY A 45 5.03 -3.68 14.84
N GLY A 46 6.22 -4.26 14.61
CA GLY A 46 6.70 -5.48 15.25
C GLY A 46 6.35 -6.78 14.52
N SER A 47 5.94 -6.75 13.24
CA SER A 47 5.75 -7.98 12.48
C SER A 47 7.07 -8.56 11.95
N PHE A 48 7.12 -9.89 11.79
CA PHE A 48 8.28 -10.57 11.22
C PHE A 48 8.26 -10.60 9.70
N GLY A 49 7.16 -10.17 9.07
CA GLY A 49 7.02 -10.21 7.62
C GLY A 49 5.59 -10.00 7.16
N GLY A 50 5.35 -10.18 5.87
CA GLY A 50 4.02 -10.09 5.27
C GLY A 50 3.66 -8.71 4.75
N SER A 51 2.42 -8.30 4.98
CA SER A 51 1.84 -7.06 4.43
C SER A 51 1.10 -6.26 5.49
N GLU A 52 1.30 -4.94 5.48
CA GLU A 52 0.70 -4.00 6.44
C GLU A 52 0.10 -2.78 5.73
N ASP A 53 -0.81 -2.09 6.40
CA ASP A 53 -1.36 -0.80 5.99
C ASP A 53 -1.93 -0.77 4.56
N PRO A 54 -2.94 -1.60 4.22
CA PRO A 54 -3.50 -1.61 2.88
C PRO A 54 -4.24 -0.31 2.57
N ARG A 55 -4.02 0.21 1.36
CA ARG A 55 -4.72 1.38 0.82
C ARG A 55 -5.33 1.01 -0.51
N VAL A 56 -6.64 0.80 -0.50
CA VAL A 56 -7.39 0.31 -1.66
C VAL A 56 -8.11 1.46 -2.32
N VAL A 57 -8.00 1.54 -3.63
CA VAL A 57 -8.67 2.55 -4.44
C VAL A 57 -9.18 1.96 -5.75
N ARG A 58 -10.32 2.44 -6.22
CA ARG A 58 -10.77 2.27 -7.59
C ARG A 58 -10.48 3.55 -8.35
N VAL A 59 -9.67 3.46 -9.39
CA VAL A 59 -9.46 4.61 -10.29
C VAL A 59 -10.65 4.73 -11.22
N ASN A 60 -11.16 5.95 -11.41
CA ASN A 60 -12.33 6.20 -12.25
C ASN A 60 -12.14 5.65 -13.66
N GLY A 61 -13.16 4.93 -14.14
CA GLY A 61 -13.15 4.27 -15.44
C GLY A 61 -12.48 2.88 -15.46
N GLU A 62 -11.85 2.45 -14.37
CA GLU A 62 -11.16 1.16 -14.29
C GLU A 62 -12.08 0.06 -13.71
N ASP A 63 -11.93 -1.17 -14.22
CA ASP A 63 -12.60 -2.35 -13.65
C ASP A 63 -11.68 -3.12 -12.68
N ALA A 64 -10.85 -2.38 -11.95
CA ALA A 64 -9.94 -2.92 -10.96
C ALA A 64 -9.91 -2.08 -9.69
N LEU A 65 -9.69 -2.75 -8.57
CA LEU A 65 -9.24 -2.16 -7.32
C LEU A 65 -7.73 -2.30 -7.30
N TYR A 66 -7.05 -1.19 -7.07
CA TYR A 66 -5.61 -1.14 -6.84
C TYR A 66 -5.34 -1.04 -5.34
N MET A 67 -4.37 -1.76 -4.88
CA MET A 67 -3.96 -1.75 -3.47
C MET A 67 -2.47 -1.48 -3.36
N THR A 68 -2.12 -0.35 -2.74
CA THR A 68 -0.78 -0.15 -2.22
C THR A 68 -0.73 -0.60 -0.76
N TYR A 69 0.41 -1.07 -0.31
CA TYR A 69 0.60 -1.59 1.04
C TYR A 69 2.07 -1.57 1.43
N THR A 70 2.35 -1.71 2.71
CA THR A 70 3.72 -1.93 3.20
C THR A 70 4.04 -3.41 3.09
N ALA A 71 5.04 -3.76 2.27
CA ALA A 71 5.60 -5.09 2.13
C ALA A 71 6.84 -5.21 3.01
N CYS A 72 6.87 -6.21 3.90
CA CYS A 72 8.07 -6.60 4.63
C CYS A 72 8.94 -7.49 3.74
N ASP A 73 9.75 -6.88 2.89
CA ASP A 73 10.53 -7.54 1.84
C ASP A 73 11.86 -6.78 1.60
N ALA A 74 12.97 -7.31 2.10
CA ALA A 74 14.27 -6.64 2.11
C ALA A 74 14.19 -5.20 2.67
N GLY A 75 13.52 -5.02 3.79
CA GLY A 75 13.14 -3.77 4.42
C GLY A 75 11.64 -3.54 4.39
N LEU A 76 11.21 -2.31 4.61
CA LEU A 76 9.81 -1.90 4.50
C LEU A 76 9.59 -1.21 3.16
N ARG A 77 9.03 -1.92 2.22
CA ARG A 77 8.86 -1.47 0.85
C ARG A 77 7.38 -1.24 0.52
N VAL A 78 7.12 -0.42 -0.46
CA VAL A 78 5.75 -0.23 -0.95
C VAL A 78 5.45 -1.26 -2.03
N GLY A 79 4.48 -2.13 -1.74
CA GLY A 79 3.92 -3.06 -2.71
C GLY A 79 2.70 -2.47 -3.42
N LEU A 80 2.49 -2.89 -4.65
CA LEU A 80 1.30 -2.62 -5.46
C LEU A 80 0.75 -3.94 -5.98
N THR A 81 -0.53 -4.15 -5.83
CA THR A 81 -1.28 -5.24 -6.47
C THR A 81 -2.65 -4.73 -6.90
N SER A 82 -3.38 -5.55 -7.64
CA SER A 82 -4.74 -5.23 -8.06
C SER A 82 -5.63 -6.47 -8.09
N ILE A 83 -6.93 -6.25 -8.07
CA ILE A 83 -7.95 -7.28 -8.24
C ILE A 83 -9.11 -6.72 -9.06
N LYS A 84 -9.71 -7.52 -9.93
CA LYS A 84 -10.92 -7.11 -10.64
C LYS A 84 -12.04 -6.82 -9.65
N VAL A 85 -12.79 -5.75 -9.87
CA VAL A 85 -13.93 -5.37 -9.01
C VAL A 85 -14.92 -6.54 -8.85
N ASN A 86 -15.27 -7.22 -9.96
CA ASN A 86 -16.18 -8.34 -9.93
C ASN A 86 -15.65 -9.55 -9.13
N ASP A 87 -14.34 -9.83 -9.17
CA ASP A 87 -13.74 -10.90 -8.37
C ASP A 87 -13.73 -10.53 -6.88
N PHE A 88 -13.43 -9.27 -6.55
CA PHE A 88 -13.50 -8.77 -5.18
C PHE A 88 -14.92 -8.89 -4.59
N LEU A 89 -15.93 -8.42 -5.33
CA LEU A 89 -17.33 -8.48 -4.89
C LEU A 89 -17.83 -9.94 -4.71
N LYS A 90 -17.32 -10.86 -5.51
CA LYS A 90 -17.61 -12.29 -5.40
C LYS A 90 -16.72 -13.04 -4.41
N LYS A 91 -15.89 -12.31 -3.64
CA LYS A 91 -14.92 -12.88 -2.70
C LYS A 91 -13.97 -13.90 -3.35
N LYS A 92 -13.63 -13.68 -4.61
CA LYS A 92 -12.63 -14.46 -5.36
C LYS A 92 -11.31 -13.71 -5.30
N TRP A 93 -10.46 -14.04 -4.37
CA TRP A 93 -9.22 -13.31 -4.04
C TRP A 93 -8.11 -13.53 -5.07
N LYS A 94 -8.40 -13.22 -6.34
CA LYS A 94 -7.47 -13.35 -7.47
C LYS A 94 -6.64 -12.07 -7.64
N TRP A 95 -5.82 -11.79 -6.63
CA TRP A 95 -4.89 -10.67 -6.69
C TRP A 95 -3.83 -10.88 -7.78
N ALA A 96 -3.52 -9.82 -8.49
CA ALA A 96 -2.40 -9.81 -9.43
C ALA A 96 -1.06 -10.02 -8.70
N SER A 97 -0.06 -10.49 -9.42
CA SER A 97 1.30 -10.58 -8.87
C SER A 97 1.76 -9.22 -8.35
N PRO A 98 2.31 -9.15 -7.14
CA PRO A 98 2.73 -7.88 -6.56
C PRO A 98 3.94 -7.29 -7.29
N GLN A 99 3.97 -5.96 -7.33
CA GLN A 99 5.10 -5.17 -7.81
C GLN A 99 5.62 -4.35 -6.64
N LEU A 100 6.93 -4.25 -6.49
CA LEU A 100 7.55 -3.43 -5.45
C LEU A 100 7.93 -2.08 -6.05
N LEU A 101 7.31 -1.01 -5.55
CA LEU A 101 7.44 0.35 -6.09
C LEU A 101 8.64 1.11 -5.54
N SER A 102 9.15 0.72 -4.37
CA SER A 102 10.29 1.36 -3.73
C SER A 102 11.53 0.47 -3.75
N PRO A 103 12.74 1.04 -3.73
CA PRO A 103 13.98 0.27 -3.76
C PRO A 103 14.16 -0.58 -2.48
N PRO A 104 14.95 -1.65 -2.53
CA PRO A 104 15.32 -2.41 -1.34
C PRO A 104 16.24 -1.61 -0.42
N GLY A 105 16.23 -1.94 0.88
CA GLY A 105 17.11 -1.30 1.87
C GLY A 105 16.65 0.06 2.38
N GLU A 106 15.61 0.63 1.78
CA GLU A 106 14.98 1.88 2.23
C GLU A 106 13.68 1.59 2.95
N THR A 107 13.27 2.50 3.84
CA THR A 107 11.98 2.40 4.54
C THR A 107 10.97 3.33 3.90
N HIS A 108 9.99 2.74 3.21
CA HIS A 108 8.88 3.46 2.59
C HIS A 108 7.54 2.90 3.02
N LYS A 109 6.61 3.80 3.35
CA LYS A 109 5.25 3.49 3.76
C LYS A 109 4.26 4.51 3.22
N ASN A 110 2.97 4.13 3.26
CA ASN A 110 1.88 5.08 3.15
C ASN A 110 1.77 5.80 1.80
N TRP A 111 2.17 5.15 0.72
CA TRP A 111 1.93 5.67 -0.62
C TRP A 111 0.49 5.38 -1.03
N VAL A 112 -0.13 6.33 -1.73
CA VAL A 112 -1.52 6.21 -2.17
C VAL A 112 -1.68 6.56 -3.64
N ILE A 113 -2.58 5.86 -4.31
CA ILE A 113 -2.98 6.14 -5.69
C ILE A 113 -4.19 7.07 -5.63
N PHE A 114 -4.22 8.09 -6.50
CA PHE A 114 -5.38 8.95 -6.65
C PHE A 114 -6.55 8.20 -7.30
N PRO A 115 -7.81 8.48 -6.90
CA PRO A 115 -9.00 7.80 -7.42
C PRO A 115 -9.36 8.20 -8.85
N GLU A 116 -8.66 9.19 -9.40
CA GLU A 116 -8.81 9.62 -10.79
C GLU A 116 -7.45 9.91 -11.43
N LYS A 117 -7.39 9.80 -12.74
CA LYS A 117 -6.19 10.19 -13.51
C LYS A 117 -6.08 11.71 -13.54
N ILE A 118 -4.89 12.21 -13.24
CA ILE A 118 -4.55 13.64 -13.31
C ILE A 118 -3.86 13.89 -14.66
N ASN A 119 -4.45 14.74 -15.49
CA ASN A 119 -3.97 14.97 -16.87
C ASN A 119 -3.80 13.67 -17.68
N GLY A 120 -4.75 12.74 -17.52
CA GLY A 120 -4.74 11.45 -18.21
C GLY A 120 -3.78 10.40 -17.64
N LYS A 121 -3.02 10.70 -16.60
CA LYS A 121 -2.03 9.80 -15.99
C LYS A 121 -2.46 9.33 -14.61
N TYR A 122 -2.08 8.10 -14.24
CA TYR A 122 -2.15 7.65 -12.86
C TYR A 122 -1.21 8.49 -12.01
N ALA A 123 -1.68 8.90 -10.84
CA ALA A 123 -0.89 9.67 -9.88
C ALA A 123 -0.70 8.87 -8.60
N ILE A 124 0.52 8.83 -8.10
CA ILE A 124 0.89 8.19 -6.84
C ILE A 124 1.50 9.25 -5.93
N LEU A 125 0.83 9.55 -4.82
CA LEU A 125 1.39 10.36 -3.75
C LEU A 125 2.33 9.49 -2.93
N HIS A 126 3.62 9.80 -2.95
CA HIS A 126 4.65 8.96 -2.32
C HIS A 126 5.48 9.69 -1.25
N SER A 127 5.21 10.95 -1.00
CA SER A 127 5.71 11.70 0.16
C SER A 127 4.78 12.87 0.47
N ILE A 128 4.68 13.24 1.73
CA ILE A 128 4.01 14.46 2.19
C ILE A 128 4.90 15.30 3.10
N SER A 129 6.02 14.73 3.56
CA SER A 129 7.01 15.42 4.39
C SER A 129 8.41 14.85 4.10
N PRO A 130 9.44 15.69 3.97
CA PRO A 130 9.45 17.14 4.06
C PRO A 130 8.74 17.85 2.90
N GLU A 131 8.53 17.15 1.78
CA GLU A 131 7.93 17.68 0.56
C GLU A 131 6.78 16.78 0.10
N VAL A 132 5.80 17.39 -0.55
CA VAL A 132 4.73 16.66 -1.24
C VAL A 132 5.27 16.18 -2.58
N LEU A 133 5.42 14.87 -2.75
CA LEU A 133 5.92 14.26 -3.98
C LEU A 133 4.84 13.38 -4.61
N ILE A 134 4.56 13.65 -5.87
CA ILE A 134 3.60 12.88 -6.69
C ILE A 134 4.30 12.42 -7.96
N ALA A 135 4.23 11.12 -8.23
CA ALA A 135 4.73 10.53 -9.47
C ALA A 135 3.57 10.21 -10.41
N TYR A 136 3.79 10.40 -11.72
CA TYR A 136 2.77 10.25 -12.76
C TYR A 136 3.17 9.17 -13.77
N PHE A 137 2.22 8.28 -14.11
CA PHE A 137 2.45 7.14 -14.98
C PHE A 137 1.32 6.96 -15.99
N ASP A 138 1.65 6.53 -17.20
CA ASP A 138 0.64 6.18 -18.21
C ASP A 138 -0.07 4.87 -17.85
N GLU A 139 0.63 3.94 -17.17
CA GLU A 139 0.10 2.68 -16.66
C GLU A 139 0.73 2.31 -15.32
N LEU A 140 0.00 1.52 -14.52
CA LEU A 140 0.50 1.02 -13.22
C LEU A 140 1.19 -0.35 -13.39
N LYS A 141 2.16 -0.39 -14.31
CA LYS A 141 3.01 -1.56 -14.55
C LYS A 141 4.48 -1.16 -14.41
N PHE A 142 5.17 -1.83 -13.53
CA PHE A 142 6.56 -1.58 -13.22
C PHE A 142 7.40 -2.81 -13.57
N LYS A 143 8.50 -2.59 -14.25
CA LYS A 143 9.47 -3.66 -14.54
C LYS A 143 10.25 -4.00 -13.26
N PRO A 144 10.75 -5.24 -13.11
CA PRO A 144 11.67 -5.56 -12.03
C PRO A 144 12.85 -4.57 -12.01
N GLY A 145 13.15 -4.00 -10.83
CA GLY A 145 14.20 -2.99 -10.68
C GLY A 145 13.79 -1.56 -11.04
N GLN A 146 12.58 -1.34 -11.53
CA GLN A 146 12.03 0.00 -11.76
C GLN A 146 11.36 0.47 -10.46
N TYR A 147 11.90 1.52 -9.86
CA TYR A 147 11.41 2.07 -8.59
C TYR A 147 11.10 3.55 -8.70
N ILE A 148 10.16 4.00 -7.88
CA ILE A 148 9.88 5.41 -7.66
C ILE A 148 10.87 5.93 -6.63
N GLN A 149 11.68 6.92 -6.99
CA GLN A 149 12.58 7.59 -6.06
C GLN A 149 11.77 8.50 -5.14
N SER A 150 11.95 8.35 -3.84
CA SER A 150 11.19 9.08 -2.84
C SER A 150 12.06 9.46 -1.64
N SER A 151 11.63 10.46 -0.87
CA SER A 151 12.28 10.81 0.39
C SER A 151 12.03 9.73 1.44
N HIS A 152 13.08 9.12 1.97
CA HIS A 152 12.98 8.13 3.05
C HIS A 152 13.72 8.57 4.33
N ASN A 153 14.66 9.50 4.21
CA ASN A 153 15.41 10.10 5.33
C ASN A 153 14.95 11.52 5.60
N GLY A 154 13.67 11.80 5.43
CA GLY A 154 13.15 13.15 5.49
C GLY A 154 13.46 13.87 6.80
N ILE A 155 13.97 15.08 6.71
CA ILE A 155 14.06 16.03 7.82
C ILE A 155 12.61 16.44 8.09
N TYR A 156 12.15 16.20 9.31
CA TYR A 156 10.81 16.63 9.73
C TYR A 156 10.67 18.14 9.65
N ARG A 157 9.47 18.63 9.37
CA ARG A 157 9.14 20.04 9.51
C ARG A 157 9.28 20.41 10.99
N LYS A 158 10.30 21.18 11.33
CA LYS A 158 10.51 21.60 12.73
C LYS A 158 9.37 22.52 13.17
N ASN A 159 8.90 22.34 14.40
CA ASN A 159 7.89 23.17 15.05
C ASN A 159 6.53 23.21 14.33
N SER A 160 6.15 22.15 13.63
CA SER A 160 4.86 21.99 13.00
C SER A 160 4.06 20.86 13.64
N TRP A 161 2.74 20.94 13.60
CA TRP A 161 1.84 19.89 14.11
C TRP A 161 2.02 18.56 13.37
N ASP A 162 2.52 18.62 12.12
CA ASP A 162 2.77 17.46 11.25
C ASP A 162 4.24 17.02 11.24
N SER A 163 5.04 17.47 12.20
CA SER A 163 6.49 17.21 12.23
C SER A 163 6.88 15.74 12.23
N TRP A 164 5.97 14.84 12.64
CA TRP A 164 6.17 13.38 12.64
C TRP A 164 5.40 12.65 11.53
N MET A 165 4.67 13.37 10.70
CA MET A 165 3.86 12.77 9.64
C MET A 165 4.74 12.38 8.46
N ARG A 166 4.69 11.11 8.06
CA ARG A 166 5.52 10.56 6.97
C ARG A 166 4.77 10.22 5.70
N GLY A 167 3.47 10.09 5.74
CA GLY A 167 2.71 9.65 4.58
C GLY A 167 1.22 9.89 4.72
N ALA A 168 0.52 9.67 3.61
CA ALA A 168 -0.92 9.82 3.53
C ALA A 168 -1.65 8.75 4.36
N GLY A 169 -2.87 9.07 4.77
CA GLY A 169 -3.84 8.12 5.28
C GLY A 169 -4.50 7.33 4.14
N PRO A 170 -5.83 7.37 4.00
CA PRO A 170 -6.52 6.76 2.87
C PRO A 170 -6.24 7.50 1.56
N PRO A 171 -6.59 6.91 0.40
CA PRO A 171 -6.57 7.61 -0.88
C PRO A 171 -7.36 8.93 -0.82
N PRO A 172 -6.92 9.97 -1.55
CA PRO A 172 -7.62 11.26 -1.59
C PRO A 172 -9.07 11.11 -2.05
N ILE A 173 -9.94 11.96 -1.52
CA ILE A 173 -11.34 12.05 -1.92
C ILE A 173 -11.51 13.39 -2.66
N LYS A 174 -12.14 13.32 -3.84
CA LYS A 174 -12.52 14.54 -4.55
C LYS A 174 -13.68 15.21 -3.80
N THR A 175 -13.52 16.47 -3.48
CA THR A 175 -14.51 17.35 -2.88
C THR A 175 -15.17 18.24 -3.91
#